data_f43efd05fb688a059eab85461d198d25
#
_entry.id   f43efd05fb688a059eab85461d198d25
#
_cell.length_a   1.000
_cell.length_b   1.000
_cell.length_c   1.000
_cell.angle_alpha   90.00
_cell.angle_beta   90.00
_cell.angle_gamma   90.00
#
_symmetry.space_group_name_H-M   'P 1'
#
loop_
_entity.id
_entity.type
_entity.pdbx_description
1 polymer ?
#
loop_
_entity_poly.entity_id
_entity_poly.type
_entity_poly.pdbx_seq_one_letter_code
_entity_poly.pdbx_strand_id
1 'polypeptide(L)'
;MAESNPTHPAGIDTEAIRQAARNLEDGPVTAGYKGDREAVIKMLNDALATELVCVLRYKRHYYTVSGLQNGPIKAEFLEHAQQEQEHADSLAERIVQLNGQPDFNPATLLARSHAEYDASDDVQSMIRANLIAERVAIESYRQMIERIGDSDPTTRQLLINIMAVEEEHADDMRDLLE
;
A
#
# COMPACT_ATOMS: atom_id res chain seq x y z
N MET A 1 3.31 0.40 -54.02
CA MET A 1 2.41 1.34 -53.35
C MET A 1 2.24 0.83 -51.92
N ALA A 2 2.85 1.51 -50.97
CA ALA A 2 2.71 1.14 -49.56
C ALA A 2 1.33 1.64 -49.10
N GLU A 3 0.45 0.72 -48.72
CA GLU A 3 -0.82 1.06 -48.10
C GLU A 3 -0.53 1.75 -46.76
N SER A 4 -0.92 3.01 -46.64
CA SER A 4 -0.91 3.75 -45.40
C SER A 4 -1.92 3.10 -44.45
N ASN A 5 -1.42 2.42 -43.41
CA ASN A 5 -2.22 1.87 -42.33
C ASN A 5 -3.04 3.03 -41.71
N PRO A 6 -4.38 2.94 -41.63
CA PRO A 6 -5.18 4.01 -41.05
C PRO A 6 -4.82 4.15 -39.54
N THR A 7 -4.08 5.21 -39.22
CA THR A 7 -3.89 5.61 -37.83
C THR A 7 -5.25 5.91 -37.21
N HIS A 8 -5.56 5.25 -36.10
CA HIS A 8 -6.78 5.53 -35.34
C HIS A 8 -6.81 7.03 -34.96
N PRO A 9 -7.97 7.73 -35.03
CA PRO A 9 -8.08 9.18 -34.82
C PRO A 9 -7.48 9.69 -33.50
N ALA A 10 -7.25 8.80 -32.51
CA ALA A 10 -6.66 9.10 -31.21
C ALA A 10 -5.12 8.95 -31.16
N GLY A 11 -4.42 8.70 -32.28
CA GLY A 11 -2.97 8.50 -32.30
C GLY A 11 -2.50 7.17 -31.67
N ILE A 12 -3.41 6.20 -31.44
CA ILE A 12 -3.11 4.88 -30.90
C ILE A 12 -2.74 3.92 -32.01
N ASP A 13 -1.57 3.30 -31.97
CA ASP A 13 -1.15 2.25 -32.91
C ASP A 13 -1.79 0.91 -32.55
N THR A 14 -3.00 0.69 -33.05
CA THR A 14 -3.81 -0.51 -32.77
C THR A 14 -3.14 -1.79 -33.27
N GLU A 15 -2.42 -1.76 -34.39
CA GLU A 15 -1.76 -2.96 -34.92
C GLU A 15 -0.57 -3.39 -34.07
N ALA A 16 0.28 -2.45 -33.66
CA ALA A 16 1.37 -2.72 -32.73
C ALA A 16 0.87 -3.26 -31.37
N ILE A 17 -0.24 -2.70 -30.85
CA ILE A 17 -0.88 -3.18 -29.62
C ILE A 17 -1.37 -4.61 -29.77
N ARG A 18 -2.08 -4.95 -30.86
CA ARG A 18 -2.57 -6.31 -31.12
C ARG A 18 -1.44 -7.32 -31.25
N GLN A 19 -0.32 -6.92 -31.83
CA GLN A 19 0.85 -7.77 -31.96
C GLN A 19 1.52 -8.01 -30.59
N ALA A 20 1.74 -6.96 -29.82
CA ALA A 20 2.32 -7.07 -28.47
C ALA A 20 1.44 -7.88 -27.51
N ALA A 21 0.12 -7.74 -27.60
CA ALA A 21 -0.86 -8.43 -26.77
C ALA A 21 -0.90 -9.96 -26.97
N ARG A 22 -0.23 -10.51 -27.98
CA ARG A 22 -0.15 -11.97 -28.22
C ARG A 22 0.86 -12.67 -27.32
N ASN A 23 1.76 -11.93 -26.69
CA ASN A 23 2.64 -12.47 -25.65
C ASN A 23 1.86 -12.58 -24.34
N LEU A 24 1.56 -13.80 -23.90
CA LEU A 24 0.74 -14.08 -22.71
C LEU A 24 1.56 -14.45 -21.49
N GLU A 25 2.88 -14.58 -21.59
CA GLU A 25 3.76 -15.11 -20.56
C GLU A 25 3.79 -14.23 -19.29
N ASP A 26 3.75 -12.91 -19.47
CA ASP A 26 3.81 -11.95 -18.37
C ASP A 26 2.44 -11.53 -17.80
N GLY A 27 1.35 -12.18 -18.23
CA GLY A 27 0.01 -11.90 -17.74
C GLY A 27 -0.41 -10.44 -17.91
N PRO A 28 -0.68 -9.68 -16.84
CA PRO A 28 -1.09 -8.27 -16.95
C PRO A 28 0.06 -7.31 -17.26
N VAL A 29 1.32 -7.75 -17.15
CA VAL A 29 2.50 -6.95 -17.53
C VAL A 29 2.72 -7.06 -19.03
N THR A 30 2.40 -6.01 -19.78
CA THR A 30 2.57 -5.98 -21.24
C THR A 30 3.92 -5.38 -21.64
N ALA A 31 4.28 -5.53 -22.93
CA ALA A 31 5.53 -4.96 -23.47
C ALA A 31 5.65 -3.43 -23.34
N GLY A 32 4.53 -2.73 -23.06
CA GLY A 32 4.50 -1.30 -22.81
C GLY A 32 4.84 -0.90 -21.37
N TYR A 33 5.02 -1.86 -20.45
CA TYR A 33 5.41 -1.57 -19.09
C TYR A 33 6.82 -0.95 -19.03
N LYS A 34 6.93 0.22 -18.42
CA LYS A 34 8.16 1.03 -18.40
C LYS A 34 8.84 1.07 -17.04
N GLY A 35 8.20 0.52 -16.00
CA GLY A 35 8.74 0.52 -14.65
C GLY A 35 9.88 -0.47 -14.47
N ASP A 36 10.73 -0.21 -13.49
CA ASP A 36 11.65 -1.20 -12.94
C ASP A 36 10.85 -2.17 -12.06
N ARG A 37 10.41 -3.30 -12.66
CA ARG A 37 9.53 -4.26 -12.01
C ARG A 37 10.10 -4.83 -10.72
N GLU A 38 11.39 -5.14 -10.69
CA GLU A 38 12.05 -5.69 -9.49
C GLU A 38 12.10 -4.66 -8.35
N ALA A 39 12.46 -3.43 -8.68
CA ALA A 39 12.46 -2.34 -7.69
C ALA A 39 11.05 -2.03 -7.17
N VAL A 40 10.02 -2.08 -8.03
CA VAL A 40 8.62 -1.89 -7.63
C VAL A 40 8.16 -3.02 -6.71
N ILE A 41 8.41 -4.30 -7.06
CA ILE A 41 8.07 -5.46 -6.24
C ILE A 41 8.74 -5.37 -4.86
N LYS A 42 10.03 -4.99 -4.82
CA LYS A 42 10.73 -4.81 -3.55
C LYS A 42 10.06 -3.74 -2.69
N MET A 43 9.78 -2.59 -3.26
CA MET A 43 9.14 -1.46 -2.58
C MET A 43 7.75 -1.83 -2.05
N LEU A 44 6.95 -2.56 -2.83
CA LEU A 44 5.64 -3.05 -2.40
C LEU A 44 5.76 -4.09 -1.26
N ASN A 45 6.80 -4.92 -1.24
CA ASN A 45 7.05 -5.84 -0.14
C ASN A 45 7.48 -5.13 1.15
N ASP A 46 8.19 -4.01 1.06
CA ASP A 46 8.52 -3.19 2.23
C ASP A 46 7.26 -2.47 2.76
N ALA A 47 6.38 -1.99 1.86
CA ALA A 47 5.06 -1.47 2.22
C ALA A 47 4.18 -2.56 2.87
N LEU A 48 4.07 -3.74 2.26
CA LEU A 48 3.34 -4.89 2.83
C LEU A 48 3.80 -5.21 4.27
N ALA A 49 5.10 -5.15 4.53
CA ALA A 49 5.61 -5.37 5.88
C ALA A 49 5.17 -4.25 6.84
N THR A 50 5.10 -3.00 6.36
CA THR A 50 4.62 -1.86 7.15
C THR A 50 3.16 -2.04 7.55
N GLU A 51 2.27 -2.36 6.61
CA GLU A 51 0.85 -2.62 6.89
C GLU A 51 0.68 -3.75 7.91
N LEU A 52 1.38 -4.87 7.73
CA LEU A 52 1.29 -6.00 8.66
C LEU A 52 1.78 -5.65 10.07
N VAL A 53 2.80 -4.81 10.22
CA VAL A 53 3.25 -4.29 11.52
C VAL A 53 2.19 -3.37 12.11
N CYS A 54 1.54 -2.53 11.31
CA CYS A 54 0.43 -1.68 11.73
C CYS A 54 -0.78 -2.52 12.20
N VAL A 55 -1.17 -3.56 11.44
CA VAL A 55 -2.21 -4.52 11.87
C VAL A 55 -1.91 -5.10 13.25
N LEU A 56 -0.68 -5.57 13.47
CA LEU A 56 -0.28 -6.18 14.73
C LEU A 56 -0.28 -5.17 15.88
N ARG A 57 0.16 -3.94 15.63
CA ARG A 57 0.17 -2.84 16.61
C ARG A 57 -1.26 -2.44 16.99
N TYR A 58 -2.14 -2.17 16.02
CA TYR A 58 -3.53 -1.82 16.29
C TYR A 58 -4.29 -2.94 17.02
N LYS A 59 -4.10 -4.20 16.63
CA LYS A 59 -4.67 -5.34 17.35
C LYS A 59 -4.16 -5.44 18.77
N ARG A 60 -2.86 -5.23 19.01
CA ARG A 60 -2.29 -5.18 20.36
C ARG A 60 -2.98 -4.10 21.20
N HIS A 61 -3.10 -2.88 20.66
CA HIS A 61 -3.76 -1.76 21.33
C HIS A 61 -5.24 -2.06 21.60
N TYR A 62 -5.97 -2.55 20.59
CA TYR A 62 -7.37 -2.95 20.73
C TYR A 62 -7.61 -3.92 21.88
N TYR A 63 -6.80 -4.98 22.02
CA TYR A 63 -6.96 -5.98 23.08
C TYR A 63 -6.45 -5.52 24.44
N THR A 64 -5.60 -4.51 24.50
CA THR A 64 -5.01 -3.99 25.73
C THR A 64 -5.82 -2.84 26.34
N VAL A 65 -6.41 -2.01 25.50
CA VAL A 65 -7.25 -0.89 25.95
C VAL A 65 -8.40 -1.41 26.83
N SER A 66 -8.57 -0.79 28.01
CA SER A 66 -9.61 -1.14 28.98
C SER A 66 -10.28 0.13 29.53
N GLY A 67 -11.42 -0.05 30.22
CA GLY A 67 -12.21 1.04 30.81
C GLY A 67 -13.44 1.38 29.97
N LEU A 68 -14.54 1.68 30.66
CA LEU A 68 -15.85 1.92 30.04
C LEU A 68 -15.87 3.14 29.10
N GLN A 69 -15.08 4.17 29.40
CA GLN A 69 -14.97 5.39 28.60
C GLN A 69 -14.16 5.21 27.31
N ASN A 70 -13.38 4.16 27.20
CA ASN A 70 -12.48 3.92 26.06
C ASN A 70 -13.12 3.09 24.94
N GLY A 71 -14.42 2.82 25.02
CA GLY A 71 -15.15 2.06 24.00
C GLY A 71 -14.99 2.58 22.59
N PRO A 72 -15.18 3.88 22.31
CA PRO A 72 -14.96 4.47 21.00
C PRO A 72 -13.54 4.30 20.50
N ILE A 73 -12.52 4.61 21.31
CA ILE A 73 -11.09 4.44 20.95
C ILE A 73 -10.77 3.00 20.59
N LYS A 74 -11.33 2.07 21.35
CA LYS A 74 -11.16 0.64 21.09
C LYS A 74 -11.79 0.23 19.76
N ALA A 75 -12.96 0.78 19.40
CA ALA A 75 -13.61 0.51 18.13
C ALA A 75 -12.75 1.02 16.97
N GLU A 76 -12.22 2.24 17.10
CA GLU A 76 -11.33 2.87 16.13
C GLU A 76 -10.08 2.03 15.85
N PHE A 77 -9.40 1.56 16.92
CA PHE A 77 -8.24 0.68 16.75
C PHE A 77 -8.57 -0.63 16.03
N LEU A 78 -9.78 -1.17 16.19
CA LEU A 78 -10.19 -2.37 15.47
C LEU A 78 -10.49 -2.07 14.00
N GLU A 79 -11.16 -0.96 13.73
CA GLU A 79 -11.48 -0.52 12.36
C GLU A 79 -10.20 -0.28 11.56
N HIS A 80 -9.25 0.51 12.11
CA HIS A 80 -7.97 0.73 11.46
C HIS A 80 -7.20 -0.58 11.27
N ALA A 81 -7.18 -1.50 12.25
CA ALA A 81 -6.54 -2.81 12.06
C ALA A 81 -7.13 -3.62 10.90
N GLN A 82 -8.41 -3.43 10.58
CA GLN A 82 -9.06 -4.10 9.44
C GLN A 82 -8.68 -3.43 8.13
N GLN A 83 -8.65 -2.10 8.09
CA GLN A 83 -8.26 -1.34 6.91
C GLN A 83 -6.78 -1.56 6.56
N GLU A 84 -5.88 -1.61 7.54
CA GLU A 84 -4.47 -1.98 7.33
C GLU A 84 -4.32 -3.39 6.73
N GLN A 85 -5.18 -4.33 7.16
CA GLN A 85 -5.19 -5.67 6.56
C GLN A 85 -5.65 -5.63 5.09
N GLU A 86 -6.62 -4.80 4.74
CA GLU A 86 -7.08 -4.61 3.36
C GLU A 86 -6.00 -3.95 2.50
N HIS A 87 -5.23 -3.01 3.05
CA HIS A 87 -4.05 -2.44 2.40
C HIS A 87 -3.00 -3.51 2.11
N ALA A 88 -2.66 -4.32 3.12
CA ALA A 88 -1.71 -5.43 2.98
C ALA A 88 -2.12 -6.41 1.88
N ASP A 89 -3.39 -6.80 1.85
CA ASP A 89 -3.93 -7.73 0.85
C ASP A 89 -3.86 -7.12 -0.57
N SER A 90 -4.20 -5.84 -0.72
CA SER A 90 -4.13 -5.11 -2.00
C SER A 90 -2.70 -4.99 -2.53
N LEU A 91 -1.73 -4.75 -1.64
CA LEU A 91 -0.31 -4.73 -1.98
C LEU A 91 0.18 -6.11 -2.41
N ALA A 92 -0.21 -7.17 -1.68
CA ALA A 92 0.15 -8.54 -2.00
C ALA A 92 -0.42 -8.97 -3.37
N GLU A 93 -1.68 -8.61 -3.67
CA GLU A 93 -2.28 -8.86 -4.97
C GLU A 93 -1.51 -8.14 -6.09
N ARG A 94 -1.13 -6.86 -5.88
CA ARG A 94 -0.35 -6.12 -6.87
C ARG A 94 1.03 -6.73 -7.11
N ILE A 95 1.72 -7.21 -6.08
CA ILE A 95 2.99 -7.93 -6.20
C ILE A 95 2.84 -9.15 -7.12
N VAL A 96 1.78 -9.96 -6.93
CA VAL A 96 1.50 -11.13 -7.77
C VAL A 96 1.20 -10.72 -9.21
N GLN A 97 0.43 -9.66 -9.44
CA GLN A 97 0.17 -9.12 -10.78
C GLN A 97 1.45 -8.69 -11.51
N LEU A 98 2.46 -8.26 -10.77
CA LEU A 98 3.78 -7.92 -11.30
C LEU A 98 4.70 -9.15 -11.45
N ASN A 99 4.19 -10.37 -11.29
CA ASN A 99 4.93 -11.64 -11.28
C ASN A 99 5.97 -11.74 -10.14
N GLY A 100 5.72 -11.04 -9.03
CA GLY A 100 6.49 -11.12 -7.80
C GLY A 100 5.91 -12.11 -6.80
N GLN A 101 6.61 -12.28 -5.69
CA GLN A 101 6.15 -13.08 -4.54
C GLN A 101 5.97 -12.15 -3.34
N PRO A 102 4.75 -12.09 -2.75
CA PRO A 102 4.55 -11.34 -1.51
C PRO A 102 5.29 -12.05 -0.35
N ASP A 103 6.04 -11.25 0.40
CA ASP A 103 6.83 -11.75 1.53
C ASP A 103 6.10 -11.55 2.85
N PHE A 104 5.44 -12.60 3.32
CA PHE A 104 4.76 -12.68 4.63
C PHE A 104 5.65 -13.29 5.72
N ASN A 105 6.96 -13.41 5.54
CA ASN A 105 7.84 -14.02 6.53
C ASN A 105 7.86 -13.21 7.84
N PRO A 106 7.32 -13.74 8.95
CA PRO A 106 7.24 -12.99 10.21
C PRO A 106 8.60 -12.67 10.81
N ALA A 107 9.65 -13.42 10.47
CA ALA A 107 10.99 -13.18 10.98
C ALA A 107 11.65 -11.91 10.40
N THR A 108 11.14 -11.39 9.28
CA THR A 108 11.72 -10.23 8.59
C THR A 108 10.78 -9.02 8.55
N LEU A 109 9.53 -9.14 9.00
CA LEU A 109 8.53 -8.07 8.94
C LEU A 109 9.04 -6.78 9.54
N LEU A 110 9.51 -6.82 10.79
CA LEU A 110 9.94 -5.62 11.50
C LEU A 110 11.16 -4.95 10.87
N ALA A 111 12.06 -5.74 10.27
CA ALA A 111 13.25 -5.21 9.60
C ALA A 111 12.96 -4.56 8.24
N ARG A 112 11.83 -4.90 7.59
CA ARG A 112 11.38 -4.33 6.31
C ARG A 112 10.37 -3.20 6.49
N SER A 113 9.67 -3.17 7.63
CA SER A 113 8.68 -2.14 7.94
C SER A 113 9.31 -0.76 8.06
N HIS A 114 8.63 0.25 7.54
CA HIS A 114 8.98 1.66 7.76
C HIS A 114 8.47 2.15 9.13
N ALA A 115 7.36 1.61 9.62
CA ALA A 115 6.80 1.96 10.91
C ALA A 115 7.32 1.02 12.02
N GLU A 116 7.43 1.56 13.23
CA GLU A 116 7.84 0.79 14.41
C GLU A 116 6.66 0.07 15.06
N TYR A 117 6.93 -1.09 15.65
CA TYR A 117 5.97 -1.75 16.53
C TYR A 117 5.97 -1.06 17.90
N ASP A 118 4.79 -0.78 18.45
CA ASP A 118 4.60 -0.20 19.77
C ASP A 118 3.82 -1.15 20.67
N ALA A 119 4.24 -1.24 21.94
CA ALA A 119 3.63 -2.07 22.96
C ALA A 119 3.21 -1.26 24.21
N SER A 120 2.91 0.01 24.02
CA SER A 120 2.40 0.89 25.09
C SER A 120 1.17 0.31 25.78
N ASP A 121 1.02 0.61 27.07
CA ASP A 121 -0.07 0.11 27.91
C ASP A 121 -1.09 1.19 28.30
N ASP A 122 -0.76 2.47 28.12
CA ASP A 122 -1.70 3.57 28.34
C ASP A 122 -2.27 4.11 27.03
N VAL A 123 -3.52 4.52 27.07
CA VAL A 123 -4.31 4.92 25.90
C VAL A 123 -3.68 6.13 25.17
N GLN A 124 -3.18 7.11 25.89
CA GLN A 124 -2.59 8.31 25.30
C GLN A 124 -1.30 7.97 24.52
N SER A 125 -0.46 7.11 25.06
CA SER A 125 0.74 6.63 24.37
C SER A 125 0.38 5.78 23.15
N MET A 126 -0.64 4.91 23.23
CA MET A 126 -1.13 4.13 22.10
C MET A 126 -1.59 5.02 20.94
N ILE A 127 -2.42 6.04 21.23
CA ILE A 127 -2.91 6.97 20.19
C ILE A 127 -1.73 7.71 19.55
N ARG A 128 -0.78 8.21 20.34
CA ARG A 128 0.42 8.89 19.81
C ARG A 128 1.29 7.98 18.97
N ALA A 129 1.49 6.74 19.38
CA ALA A 129 2.28 5.77 18.62
C ALA A 129 1.62 5.44 17.28
N ASN A 130 0.28 5.31 17.26
CA ASN A 130 -0.48 5.12 16.03
C ASN A 130 -0.35 6.35 15.13
N LEU A 131 -0.63 7.56 15.62
CA LEU A 131 -0.48 8.79 14.84
C LEU A 131 0.91 8.95 14.21
N ILE A 132 1.97 8.62 14.96
CA ILE A 132 3.34 8.66 14.44
C ILE A 132 3.50 7.67 13.28
N ALA A 133 2.97 6.46 13.43
CA ALA A 133 3.10 5.44 12.41
C ALA A 133 2.29 5.75 11.15
N GLU A 134 1.06 6.31 11.28
CA GLU A 134 0.31 6.80 10.12
C GLU A 134 1.11 7.85 9.35
N ARG A 135 1.72 8.80 10.05
CA ARG A 135 2.56 9.82 9.42
C ARG A 135 3.80 9.25 8.73
N VAL A 136 4.36 8.16 9.27
CA VAL A 136 5.45 7.43 8.60
C VAL A 136 4.92 6.74 7.34
N ALA A 137 3.75 6.11 7.39
CA ALA A 137 3.11 5.47 6.25
C ALA A 137 2.82 6.50 5.14
N ILE A 138 2.17 7.62 5.46
CA ILE A 138 1.88 8.73 4.52
C ILE A 138 3.15 9.18 3.80
N GLU A 139 4.22 9.46 4.53
CA GLU A 139 5.47 9.93 3.94
C GLU A 139 6.15 8.85 3.10
N SER A 140 6.08 7.60 3.53
CA SER A 140 6.60 6.45 2.77
C SER A 140 5.85 6.28 1.44
N TYR A 141 4.52 6.31 1.47
CA TYR A 141 3.68 6.24 0.26
C TYR A 141 3.94 7.43 -0.68
N ARG A 142 4.10 8.64 -0.15
CA ARG A 142 4.41 9.83 -0.94
C ARG A 142 5.71 9.64 -1.74
N GLN A 143 6.77 9.18 -1.08
CA GLN A 143 8.07 8.92 -1.73
C GLN A 143 7.98 7.78 -2.75
N MET A 144 7.20 6.72 -2.47
CA MET A 144 6.96 5.64 -3.43
C MET A 144 6.23 6.13 -4.68
N ILE A 145 5.18 6.95 -4.51
CA ILE A 145 4.40 7.56 -5.59
C ILE A 145 5.30 8.44 -6.48
N GLU A 146 6.15 9.27 -5.87
CA GLU A 146 7.11 10.11 -6.58
C GLU A 146 8.12 9.26 -7.37
N ARG A 147 8.64 8.19 -6.78
CA ARG A 147 9.61 7.30 -7.41
C ARG A 147 9.02 6.53 -8.59
N ILE A 148 7.78 6.09 -8.50
CA ILE A 148 7.08 5.38 -9.59
C ILE A 148 6.77 6.34 -10.74
N GLY A 149 6.37 7.56 -10.44
CA GLY A 149 5.98 8.56 -11.44
C GLY A 149 4.93 8.02 -12.41
N ASP A 150 5.16 8.20 -13.71
CA ASP A 150 4.25 7.75 -14.76
C ASP A 150 4.63 6.36 -15.35
N SER A 151 5.64 5.70 -14.79
CA SER A 151 6.14 4.43 -15.33
C SER A 151 5.22 3.24 -15.05
N ASP A 152 4.47 3.28 -13.93
CA ASP A 152 3.45 2.30 -13.54
C ASP A 152 2.22 3.01 -12.94
N PRO A 153 1.29 3.47 -13.80
CA PRO A 153 0.13 4.22 -13.34
C PRO A 153 -0.82 3.39 -12.45
N THR A 154 -0.87 2.07 -12.62
CA THR A 154 -1.74 1.20 -11.82
C THR A 154 -1.21 1.06 -10.40
N THR A 155 0.08 0.78 -10.21
CA THR A 155 0.70 0.75 -8.87
C THR A 155 0.65 2.13 -8.23
N ARG A 156 0.93 3.19 -8.98
CA ARG A 156 0.83 4.56 -8.49
C ARG A 156 -0.57 4.88 -7.95
N GLN A 157 -1.62 4.49 -8.69
CA GLN A 157 -3.00 4.73 -8.24
C GLN A 157 -3.34 3.93 -6.98
N LEU A 158 -2.90 2.68 -6.86
CA LEU A 158 -3.06 1.88 -5.66
C LEU A 158 -2.44 2.60 -4.45
N LEU A 159 -1.19 3.06 -4.56
CA LEU A 159 -0.50 3.74 -3.47
C LEU A 159 -1.15 5.09 -3.10
N ILE A 160 -1.72 5.81 -4.07
CA ILE A 160 -2.50 7.03 -3.83
C ILE A 160 -3.76 6.72 -3.01
N ASN A 161 -4.46 5.63 -3.36
CA ASN A 161 -5.68 5.25 -2.65
C ASN A 161 -5.38 4.85 -1.19
N ILE A 162 -4.32 4.08 -0.96
CA ILE A 162 -3.89 3.71 0.40
C ILE A 162 -3.48 4.99 1.17
N MET A 163 -2.62 5.83 0.60
CA MET A 163 -2.17 7.07 1.25
C MET A 163 -3.34 7.96 1.69
N ALA A 164 -4.42 8.02 0.92
CA ALA A 164 -5.60 8.81 1.29
C ALA A 164 -6.29 8.26 2.56
N VAL A 165 -6.31 6.94 2.75
CA VAL A 165 -6.84 6.31 3.96
C VAL A 165 -5.90 6.53 5.15
N GLU A 166 -4.57 6.45 4.95
CA GLU A 166 -3.61 6.79 6.02
C GLU A 166 -3.73 8.24 6.49
N GLU A 167 -4.06 9.16 5.57
CA GLU A 167 -4.34 10.56 5.93
C GLU A 167 -5.61 10.68 6.78
N GLU A 168 -6.67 9.88 6.52
CA GLU A 168 -7.87 9.78 7.36
C GLU A 168 -7.53 9.19 8.75
N HIS A 169 -6.78 8.06 8.79
CA HIS A 169 -6.32 7.48 10.06
C HIS A 169 -5.53 8.47 10.93
N ALA A 170 -4.64 9.24 10.30
CA ALA A 170 -3.87 10.25 11.03
C ALA A 170 -4.77 11.38 11.58
N ASP A 171 -5.82 11.76 10.88
CA ASP A 171 -6.81 12.74 11.33
C ASP A 171 -7.59 12.22 12.53
N ASP A 172 -8.09 10.98 12.46
CA ASP A 172 -8.81 10.30 13.54
C ASP A 172 -7.94 10.17 14.80
N MET A 173 -6.69 9.73 14.64
CA MET A 173 -5.76 9.63 15.78
C MET A 173 -5.44 11.00 16.40
N ARG A 174 -5.37 12.06 15.60
CA ARG A 174 -5.19 13.43 16.11
C ARG A 174 -6.40 13.87 16.93
N ASP A 175 -7.61 13.63 16.41
CA ASP A 175 -8.86 14.04 17.06
C ASP A 175 -9.05 13.32 18.41
N LEU A 176 -8.59 12.07 18.52
CA LEU A 176 -8.60 11.32 19.80
C LEU A 176 -7.61 11.88 20.85
N LEU A 177 -6.69 12.78 20.48
CA LEU A 177 -5.75 13.44 21.38
C LEU A 177 -6.27 14.79 21.94
N GLU A 178 -7.32 15.35 21.33
CA GLU A 178 -7.96 16.60 21.76
C GLU A 178 -8.95 16.35 22.91
#